data_8b90d7d4a411653049c47033d7601665
#
_entry.id   8b90d7d4a411653049c47033d7601665
#
_cell.length_a   1.000
_cell.length_b   1.000
_cell.length_c   1.000
_cell.angle_alpha   90.00
_cell.angle_beta   90.00
_cell.angle_gamma   90.00
#
_symmetry.space_group_name_H-M   'P 1'
#
loop_
_entity.id
_entity.type
_entity.pdbx_description
1 polymer ?
#
loop_
_entity_poly.entity_id
_entity_poly.type
_entity_poly.pdbx_seq_one_letter_code
_entity_poly.pdbx_strand_id
1 'polypeptide(L)'
;ILMMTALYSINLHIMGRSNVPLLSATTLMTWAERAGAGLFAGAENVNVAGWDVSAREVSVLGFCFLAALVVGLLIYTFFRTDLGTAMRATGDNPQMVRAMGISDGNMIIFGLAVSNGLIALAGALLEQYQGFSDVQMGIGMLVWGLASVIIGEALVGLKQLNLLITGALMGSVLFRLLVAIALRWGMDPNDLK
;
A
#
# COMPACT_ATOMS: atom_id res chain seq x y z
N ILE A 1 -4.93 20.63 2.11
CA ILE A 1 -4.84 21.25 0.78
C ILE A 1 -3.49 21.96 0.61
N LEU A 2 -3.11 22.94 1.46
CA LEU A 2 -1.84 23.68 1.35
C LEU A 2 -0.60 22.76 1.35
N MET A 3 -0.55 21.74 2.22
CA MET A 3 0.55 20.76 2.22
C MET A 3 0.61 19.94 0.93
N MET A 4 -0.54 19.60 0.36
CA MET A 4 -0.60 18.84 -0.90
C MET A 4 -0.05 19.66 -2.07
N THR A 5 -0.40 20.94 -2.16
CA THR A 5 0.13 21.84 -3.19
C THR A 5 1.62 22.14 -3.01
N ALA A 6 2.10 22.27 -1.76
CA ALA A 6 3.52 22.44 -1.48
C ALA A 6 4.32 21.19 -1.88
N LEU A 7 3.85 19.98 -1.52
CA LEU A 7 4.49 18.73 -1.92
C LEU A 7 4.48 18.53 -3.43
N TYR A 8 3.41 18.91 -4.11
CA TYR A 8 3.35 18.90 -5.58
C TYR A 8 4.46 19.74 -6.20
N SER A 9 4.62 20.98 -5.73
CA SER A 9 5.68 21.90 -6.20
C SER A 9 7.08 21.34 -5.92
N ILE A 10 7.31 20.79 -4.73
CA ILE A 10 8.59 20.19 -4.35
C ILE A 10 8.90 18.98 -5.25
N ASN A 11 7.94 18.08 -5.43
CA ASN A 11 8.09 16.91 -6.28
C ASN A 11 8.39 17.30 -7.74
N LEU A 12 7.66 18.29 -8.27
CA LEU A 12 7.90 18.77 -9.64
C LEU A 12 9.31 19.36 -9.79
N HIS A 13 9.80 20.06 -8.77
CA HIS A 13 11.14 20.63 -8.77
C HIS A 13 12.24 19.54 -8.70
N ILE A 14 12.03 18.50 -7.88
CA ILE A 14 12.96 17.37 -7.76
C ILE A 14 12.97 16.52 -9.02
N MET A 15 11.81 16.19 -9.55
CA MET A 15 11.66 15.34 -10.74
C MET A 15 12.02 16.06 -12.04
N GLY A 16 11.95 17.39 -12.08
CA GLY A 16 12.21 18.22 -13.26
C GLY A 16 11.15 18.13 -14.35
N ARG A 17 10.25 17.16 -14.27
CA ARG A 17 9.12 16.95 -15.18
C ARG A 17 7.98 16.24 -14.44
N SER A 18 6.75 16.36 -14.95
CA SER A 18 5.56 15.76 -14.31
C SER A 18 5.52 14.23 -14.35
N ASN A 19 6.18 13.63 -15.35
CA ASN A 19 6.24 12.18 -15.53
C ASN A 19 7.69 11.77 -15.84
N VAL A 20 8.22 10.82 -15.08
CA VAL A 20 9.58 10.27 -15.24
C VAL A 20 9.47 8.78 -15.53
N PRO A 21 9.87 8.29 -16.72
CA PRO A 21 9.89 6.86 -17.01
C PRO A 21 11.03 6.16 -16.25
N LEU A 22 10.73 5.03 -15.67
CA LEU A 22 11.67 4.17 -14.91
C LEU A 22 12.14 2.95 -15.72
N LEU A 23 11.79 2.87 -17.00
CA LEU A 23 12.03 1.70 -17.85
C LEU A 23 13.52 1.31 -18.00
N SER A 24 14.42 2.28 -17.86
CA SER A 24 15.87 2.04 -17.92
C SER A 24 16.52 1.81 -16.55
N ALA A 25 15.78 1.99 -15.46
CA ALA A 25 16.28 1.84 -14.10
C ALA A 25 16.12 0.38 -13.62
N THR A 26 17.11 -0.10 -12.87
CA THR A 26 16.96 -1.38 -12.15
C THR A 26 16.05 -1.17 -10.93
N THR A 27 14.85 -1.72 -11.00
CA THR A 27 13.84 -1.62 -9.94
C THR A 27 13.79 -2.90 -9.10
N LEU A 28 13.12 -2.87 -7.95
CA LEU A 28 12.85 -4.08 -7.18
C LEU A 28 12.02 -5.10 -7.98
N MET A 29 11.18 -4.62 -8.90
CA MET A 29 10.40 -5.49 -9.79
C MET A 29 11.30 -6.23 -10.78
N THR A 30 12.34 -5.60 -11.34
CA THR A 30 13.32 -6.29 -12.19
C THR A 30 14.15 -7.32 -11.41
N TRP A 31 14.39 -7.08 -10.12
CA TRP A 31 15.01 -8.08 -9.24
C TRP A 31 14.06 -9.25 -8.97
N ALA A 32 12.78 -8.98 -8.72
CA ALA A 32 11.76 -10.03 -8.54
C ALA A 32 11.62 -10.89 -9.81
N GLU A 33 11.63 -10.27 -10.99
CA GLU A 33 11.61 -10.98 -12.28
C GLU A 33 12.84 -11.88 -12.47
N ARG A 34 14.04 -11.39 -12.16
CA ARG A 34 15.27 -12.17 -12.24
C ARG A 34 15.27 -13.34 -11.25
N ALA A 35 14.83 -13.10 -10.02
CA ALA A 35 14.70 -14.16 -9.03
C ALA A 35 13.67 -15.22 -9.45
N GLY A 36 12.55 -14.79 -10.02
CA GLY A 36 11.53 -15.68 -10.57
C GLY A 36 12.03 -16.48 -11.77
N ALA A 37 12.78 -15.87 -12.69
CA ALA A 37 13.39 -16.58 -13.81
C ALA A 37 14.33 -17.70 -13.35
N GLY A 38 15.03 -17.49 -12.22
CA GLY A 38 15.84 -18.52 -11.59
C GLY A 38 15.00 -19.64 -10.96
N LEU A 39 13.87 -19.31 -10.33
CA LEU A 39 12.97 -20.27 -9.69
C LEU A 39 12.18 -21.11 -10.71
N PHE A 40 11.75 -20.52 -11.81
CA PHE A 40 10.96 -21.19 -12.85
C PHE A 40 11.82 -21.76 -14.00
N ALA A 41 13.14 -21.91 -13.80
CA ALA A 41 14.09 -22.50 -14.76
C ALA A 41 14.00 -21.87 -16.18
N GLY A 42 13.66 -20.57 -16.26
CA GLY A 42 13.56 -19.86 -17.54
C GLY A 42 12.27 -20.13 -18.32
N ALA A 43 11.28 -20.79 -17.74
CA ALA A 43 9.98 -20.99 -18.39
C ALA A 43 9.27 -19.63 -18.60
N GLU A 44 8.82 -19.35 -19.82
CA GLU A 44 8.10 -18.12 -20.15
C GLU A 44 6.69 -18.12 -19.51
N ASN A 45 6.04 -19.28 -19.45
CA ASN A 45 4.70 -19.46 -18.91
C ASN A 45 4.69 -20.53 -17.82
N VAL A 46 3.92 -20.29 -16.78
CA VAL A 46 3.64 -21.22 -15.67
C VAL A 46 2.17 -21.51 -15.65
N ASN A 47 1.79 -22.80 -15.60
CA ASN A 47 0.40 -23.19 -15.47
C ASN A 47 -0.04 -23.06 -14.01
N VAL A 48 -0.86 -22.04 -13.73
CA VAL A 48 -1.44 -21.80 -12.41
C VAL A 48 -2.95 -22.13 -12.48
N ALA A 49 -3.34 -23.18 -11.82
CA ALA A 49 -4.76 -23.64 -11.74
C ALA A 49 -5.44 -23.84 -13.11
N GLY A 50 -4.69 -24.25 -14.15
CA GLY A 50 -5.22 -24.49 -15.50
C GLY A 50 -5.15 -23.28 -16.44
N TRP A 51 -4.55 -22.19 -16.01
CA TRP A 51 -4.35 -20.97 -16.79
C TRP A 51 -2.84 -20.76 -17.04
N ASP A 52 -2.46 -20.48 -18.28
CA ASP A 52 -1.09 -20.15 -18.61
C ASP A 52 -0.83 -18.68 -18.31
N VAL A 53 -0.13 -18.44 -17.21
CA VAL A 53 0.24 -17.10 -16.73
C VAL A 53 1.72 -16.88 -16.97
N SER A 54 2.11 -15.67 -17.38
CA SER A 54 3.52 -15.33 -17.54
C SER A 54 4.29 -15.52 -16.23
N ALA A 55 5.41 -16.20 -16.26
CA ALA A 55 6.30 -16.39 -15.11
C ALA A 55 6.72 -15.05 -14.48
N ARG A 56 6.80 -13.99 -15.29
CA ARG A 56 7.04 -12.61 -14.86
C ARG A 56 5.94 -12.12 -13.91
N GLU A 57 4.68 -12.27 -14.31
CA GLU A 57 3.55 -11.80 -13.50
C GLU A 57 3.44 -12.55 -12.18
N VAL A 58 3.67 -13.87 -12.21
CA VAL A 58 3.69 -14.71 -10.99
C VAL A 58 4.81 -14.27 -10.04
N SER A 59 5.98 -13.95 -10.56
CA SER A 59 7.14 -13.50 -9.77
C SER A 59 6.90 -12.15 -9.12
N VAL A 60 6.34 -11.20 -9.88
CA VAL A 60 5.99 -9.86 -9.37
C VAL A 60 4.87 -9.97 -8.31
N LEU A 61 3.86 -10.80 -8.56
CA LEU A 61 2.78 -11.04 -7.60
C LEU A 61 3.32 -11.67 -6.31
N GLY A 62 4.20 -12.65 -6.42
CA GLY A 62 4.87 -13.27 -5.27
C GLY A 62 5.69 -12.27 -4.46
N PHE A 63 6.43 -11.39 -5.14
CA PHE A 63 7.19 -10.32 -4.49
C PHE A 63 6.27 -9.32 -3.77
N CYS A 64 5.21 -8.85 -4.43
CA CYS A 64 4.24 -7.93 -3.83
C CYS A 64 3.55 -8.56 -2.61
N PHE A 65 3.18 -9.84 -2.70
CA PHE A 65 2.60 -10.56 -1.58
C PHE A 65 3.57 -10.70 -0.41
N LEU A 66 4.83 -11.04 -0.68
CA LEU A 66 5.87 -11.13 0.35
C LEU A 66 6.12 -9.76 0.99
N ALA A 67 6.20 -8.69 0.20
CA ALA A 67 6.35 -7.34 0.71
C ALA A 67 5.18 -6.92 1.61
N ALA A 68 3.95 -7.19 1.18
CA ALA A 68 2.75 -6.92 1.98
C ALA A 68 2.74 -7.72 3.29
N LEU A 69 3.17 -8.99 3.26
CA LEU A 69 3.27 -9.84 4.44
C LEU A 69 4.34 -9.31 5.41
N VAL A 70 5.52 -8.94 4.91
CA VAL A 70 6.60 -8.37 5.74
C VAL A 70 6.15 -7.06 6.38
N VAL A 71 5.56 -6.13 5.62
CA VAL A 71 5.06 -4.87 6.16
C VAL A 71 3.93 -5.12 7.15
N GLY A 72 3.00 -6.02 6.86
CA GLY A 72 1.93 -6.40 7.78
C GLY A 72 2.45 -6.98 9.10
N LEU A 73 3.48 -7.83 9.03
CA LEU A 73 4.13 -8.41 10.22
C LEU A 73 4.87 -7.33 11.03
N LEU A 74 5.57 -6.41 10.36
CA LEU A 74 6.23 -5.28 11.01
C LEU A 74 5.24 -4.37 11.73
N ILE A 75 4.11 -4.04 11.09
CA ILE A 75 3.04 -3.26 11.71
C ILE A 75 2.44 -4.02 12.89
N TYR A 76 2.18 -5.31 12.74
CA TYR A 76 1.64 -6.15 13.80
C TYR A 76 2.56 -6.19 15.02
N THR A 77 3.86 -6.47 14.81
CA THR A 77 4.84 -6.50 15.90
C THR A 77 5.02 -5.13 16.56
N PHE A 78 5.06 -4.07 15.74
CA PHE A 78 5.14 -2.69 16.23
C PHE A 78 3.97 -2.35 17.16
N PHE A 79 2.72 -2.65 16.77
CA PHE A 79 1.55 -2.37 17.60
C PHE A 79 1.44 -3.25 18.86
N ARG A 80 2.27 -4.26 19.00
CA ARG A 80 2.43 -5.05 20.22
C ARG A 80 3.47 -4.50 21.18
N THR A 81 4.28 -3.55 20.75
CA THR A 81 5.22 -2.84 21.63
C THR A 81 4.49 -1.84 22.53
N ASP A 82 5.18 -1.39 23.60
CA ASP A 82 4.64 -0.37 24.52
C ASP A 82 4.31 0.94 23.80
N LEU A 83 5.12 1.34 22.82
CA LEU A 83 4.85 2.52 21.98
C LEU A 83 3.60 2.34 21.13
N GLY A 84 3.44 1.20 20.49
CA GLY A 84 2.27 0.89 19.68
C GLY A 84 0.99 0.81 20.50
N THR A 85 1.06 0.22 21.71
CA THR A 85 -0.09 0.18 22.63
C THR A 85 -0.45 1.57 23.17
N ALA A 86 0.56 2.41 23.49
CA ALA A 86 0.33 3.81 23.89
C ALA A 86 -0.31 4.63 22.76
N MET A 87 0.11 4.44 21.51
CA MET A 87 -0.51 5.08 20.35
C MET A 87 -2.00 4.70 20.20
N ARG A 88 -2.32 3.42 20.32
CA ARG A 88 -3.71 2.95 20.25
C ARG A 88 -4.55 3.49 21.39
N ALA A 89 -4.04 3.44 22.62
CA ALA A 89 -4.69 4.01 23.78
C ALA A 89 -4.94 5.52 23.63
N THR A 90 -4.01 6.25 22.98
CA THR A 90 -4.18 7.68 22.68
C THR A 90 -5.35 7.92 21.71
N GLY A 91 -5.54 7.03 20.72
CA GLY A 91 -6.68 7.07 19.82
C GLY A 91 -8.01 6.79 20.51
N ASP A 92 -8.02 5.87 21.45
CA ASP A 92 -9.24 5.47 22.18
C ASP A 92 -9.62 6.50 23.26
N ASN A 93 -8.65 6.93 24.09
CA ASN A 93 -8.90 7.89 25.18
C ASN A 93 -7.65 8.73 25.50
N PRO A 94 -7.47 9.90 24.87
CA PRO A 94 -6.31 10.76 25.11
C PRO A 94 -6.24 11.31 26.54
N GLN A 95 -7.38 11.47 27.23
CA GLN A 95 -7.39 11.98 28.61
C GLN A 95 -6.77 10.95 29.57
N MET A 96 -7.11 9.68 29.40
CA MET A 96 -6.53 8.58 30.18
C MET A 96 -5.02 8.51 29.99
N VAL A 97 -4.54 8.63 28.76
CA VAL A 97 -3.11 8.53 28.42
C VAL A 97 -2.32 9.68 29.05
N ARG A 98 -2.89 10.91 29.06
CA ARG A 98 -2.30 12.06 29.78
C ARG A 98 -2.22 11.81 31.30
N ALA A 99 -3.26 11.23 31.88
CA ALA A 99 -3.27 10.90 33.31
C ALA A 99 -2.19 9.88 33.69
N MET A 100 -1.77 9.04 32.75
CA MET A 100 -0.65 8.11 32.89
C MET A 100 0.73 8.76 32.67
N GLY A 101 0.79 10.06 32.39
CA GLY A 101 2.03 10.80 32.16
C GLY A 101 2.60 10.69 30.74
N ILE A 102 1.86 10.11 29.80
CA ILE A 102 2.29 10.00 28.41
C ILE A 102 1.82 11.25 27.63
N SER A 103 2.72 11.83 26.85
CA SER A 103 2.38 12.97 25.98
C SER A 103 1.57 12.50 24.78
N ASP A 104 0.28 12.81 24.75
CA ASP A 104 -0.60 12.50 23.63
C ASP A 104 -0.17 13.20 22.33
N GLY A 105 0.33 14.45 22.41
CA GLY A 105 0.83 15.17 21.25
C GLY A 105 1.99 14.44 20.55
N ASN A 106 2.95 13.90 21.32
CA ASN A 106 4.05 13.14 20.77
C ASN A 106 3.57 11.82 20.11
N MET A 107 2.59 11.15 20.71
CA MET A 107 2.01 9.92 20.15
C MET A 107 1.28 10.19 18.83
N ILE A 108 0.56 11.30 18.72
CA ILE A 108 -0.10 11.72 17.47
C ILE A 108 0.94 12.03 16.39
N ILE A 109 1.97 12.81 16.70
CA ILE A 109 3.04 13.15 15.74
C ILE A 109 3.73 11.88 15.25
N PHE A 110 4.06 10.97 16.16
CA PHE A 110 4.71 9.71 15.82
C PHE A 110 3.80 8.82 14.96
N GLY A 111 2.51 8.74 15.29
CA GLY A 111 1.52 8.01 14.48
C GLY A 111 1.40 8.55 13.06
N LEU A 112 1.34 9.87 12.91
CA LEU A 112 1.33 10.53 11.60
C LEU A 112 2.64 10.27 10.82
N ALA A 113 3.79 10.29 11.49
CA ALA A 113 5.07 10.00 10.85
C ALA A 113 5.13 8.56 10.31
N VAL A 114 4.72 7.57 11.10
CA VAL A 114 4.64 6.16 10.67
C VAL A 114 3.67 5.99 9.52
N SER A 115 2.48 6.58 9.60
CA SER A 115 1.47 6.52 8.54
C SER A 115 1.99 7.11 7.23
N ASN A 116 2.56 8.31 7.26
CA ASN A 116 3.12 8.93 6.07
C ASN A 116 4.32 8.15 5.50
N GLY A 117 5.15 7.54 6.36
CA GLY A 117 6.23 6.65 5.94
C GLY A 117 5.71 5.42 5.18
N LEU A 118 4.62 4.80 5.65
CA LEU A 118 3.98 3.68 4.95
C LEU A 118 3.35 4.10 3.62
N ILE A 119 2.75 5.28 3.55
CA ILE A 119 2.21 5.84 2.29
C ILE A 119 3.35 6.06 1.28
N ALA A 120 4.47 6.64 1.71
CA ALA A 120 5.63 6.84 0.86
C ALA A 120 6.22 5.52 0.35
N LEU A 121 6.30 4.49 1.22
CA LEU A 121 6.72 3.14 0.82
C LEU A 121 5.78 2.54 -0.22
N ALA A 122 4.47 2.65 0.00
CA ALA A 122 3.46 2.15 -0.94
C ALA A 122 3.56 2.86 -2.30
N GLY A 123 3.74 4.19 -2.31
CA GLY A 123 3.96 4.97 -3.52
C GLY A 123 5.19 4.52 -4.29
N ALA A 124 6.33 4.36 -3.60
CA ALA A 124 7.58 3.92 -4.20
C ALA A 124 7.49 2.51 -4.82
N LEU A 125 6.78 1.58 -4.18
CA LEU A 125 6.55 0.24 -4.74
C LEU A 125 5.62 0.29 -5.97
N LEU A 126 4.63 1.16 -5.94
CA LEU A 126 3.69 1.31 -7.04
C LEU A 126 4.34 1.92 -8.29
N GLU A 127 5.16 2.97 -8.12
CA GLU A 127 5.94 3.57 -9.21
C GLU A 127 6.85 2.54 -9.89
N GLN A 128 7.52 1.71 -9.10
CA GLN A 128 8.36 0.64 -9.62
C GLN A 128 7.55 -0.44 -10.36
N TYR A 129 6.35 -0.74 -9.88
CA TYR A 129 5.45 -1.68 -10.55
C TYR A 129 4.93 -1.14 -11.88
N GLN A 130 4.55 0.15 -11.91
CA GLN A 130 4.05 0.80 -13.13
C GLN A 130 5.14 1.15 -14.13
N GLY A 131 6.40 1.26 -13.69
CA GLY A 131 7.55 1.62 -14.53
C GLY A 131 7.63 3.11 -14.87
N PHE A 132 6.86 3.95 -14.19
CA PHE A 132 6.93 5.40 -14.29
C PHE A 132 6.48 6.07 -12.98
N SER A 133 7.00 7.27 -12.72
CA SER A 133 6.59 8.13 -11.61
C SER A 133 5.86 9.34 -12.16
N ASP A 134 4.65 9.60 -11.64
CA ASP A 134 3.83 10.75 -12.00
C ASP A 134 3.44 11.54 -10.75
N VAL A 135 3.61 12.86 -10.79
CA VAL A 135 3.33 13.73 -9.64
C VAL A 135 1.85 13.70 -9.23
N GLN A 136 0.94 13.39 -10.17
CA GLN A 136 -0.51 13.33 -9.91
C GLN A 136 -1.02 11.93 -9.55
N MET A 137 -0.15 10.92 -9.53
CA MET A 137 -0.51 9.52 -9.31
C MET A 137 -1.28 9.27 -8.01
N GLY A 138 -1.02 10.08 -6.97
CA GLY A 138 -1.66 9.95 -5.66
C GLY A 138 -3.13 10.41 -5.61
N ILE A 139 -3.62 11.19 -6.56
CA ILE A 139 -4.94 11.84 -6.46
C ILE A 139 -6.07 10.81 -6.46
N GLY A 140 -6.06 9.83 -7.36
CA GLY A 140 -7.07 8.76 -7.40
C GLY A 140 -6.87 7.69 -6.31
N MET A 141 -5.64 7.52 -5.84
CA MET A 141 -5.28 6.49 -4.86
C MET A 141 -5.90 6.70 -3.47
N LEU A 142 -6.17 7.95 -3.09
CA LEU A 142 -6.80 8.27 -1.83
C LEU A 142 -8.22 7.68 -1.76
N VAL A 143 -9.00 7.82 -2.81
CA VAL A 143 -10.36 7.27 -2.90
C VAL A 143 -10.32 5.73 -2.86
N TRP A 144 -9.43 5.13 -3.61
CA TRP A 144 -9.25 3.68 -3.65
C TRP A 144 -8.80 3.11 -2.30
N GLY A 145 -7.86 3.79 -1.64
CA GLY A 145 -7.41 3.41 -0.31
C GLY A 145 -8.54 3.48 0.72
N LEU A 146 -9.30 4.57 0.74
CA LEU A 146 -10.42 4.74 1.66
C LEU A 146 -11.51 3.69 1.44
N ALA A 147 -11.91 3.46 0.20
CA ALA A 147 -12.89 2.43 -0.15
C ALA A 147 -12.42 1.03 0.28
N SER A 148 -11.15 0.70 0.06
CA SER A 148 -10.56 -0.58 0.48
C SER A 148 -10.62 -0.77 1.99
N VAL A 149 -10.31 0.27 2.77
CA VAL A 149 -10.35 0.22 4.24
C VAL A 149 -11.79 0.05 4.73
N ILE A 150 -12.75 0.82 4.20
CA ILE A 150 -14.16 0.72 4.58
C ILE A 150 -14.71 -0.69 4.32
N ILE A 151 -14.40 -1.28 3.17
CA ILE A 151 -14.78 -2.66 2.85
C ILE A 151 -14.12 -3.64 3.83
N GLY A 152 -12.84 -3.46 4.11
CA GLY A 152 -12.11 -4.30 5.04
C GLY A 152 -12.66 -4.24 6.46
N GLU A 153 -12.98 -3.06 6.96
CA GLU A 153 -13.59 -2.86 8.28
C GLU A 153 -15.00 -3.46 8.37
N ALA A 154 -15.80 -3.31 7.31
CA ALA A 154 -17.15 -3.89 7.25
C ALA A 154 -17.14 -5.41 7.31
N LEU A 155 -16.11 -6.06 6.75
CA LEU A 155 -16.00 -7.52 6.73
C LEU A 155 -15.54 -8.12 8.06
N VAL A 156 -14.63 -7.45 8.74
CA VAL A 156 -13.85 -8.09 9.82
C VAL A 156 -14.22 -7.52 11.19
N GLY A 157 -14.78 -6.31 11.24
CA GLY A 157 -15.08 -5.58 12.47
C GLY A 157 -13.83 -5.00 13.15
N LEU A 158 -14.05 -4.03 14.06
CA LEU A 158 -13.00 -3.14 14.62
C LEU A 158 -12.31 -3.65 15.89
N LYS A 159 -12.56 -4.89 16.33
CA LYS A 159 -12.23 -5.29 17.71
C LYS A 159 -10.81 -5.82 17.95
N GLN A 160 -10.13 -6.35 16.96
CA GLN A 160 -8.81 -6.98 17.15
C GLN A 160 -7.81 -6.50 16.10
N LEU A 161 -6.58 -6.23 16.53
CA LEU A 161 -5.51 -5.73 15.66
C LEU A 161 -5.23 -6.67 14.47
N ASN A 162 -5.19 -7.99 14.73
CA ASN A 162 -4.96 -8.98 13.68
C ASN A 162 -6.04 -8.90 12.60
N LEU A 163 -7.30 -8.76 13.05
CA LEU A 163 -8.44 -8.66 12.16
C LEU A 163 -8.41 -7.35 11.35
N LEU A 164 -7.98 -6.23 11.94
CA LEU A 164 -7.84 -4.96 11.23
C LEU A 164 -6.81 -5.05 10.09
N ILE A 165 -5.65 -5.65 10.36
CA ILE A 165 -4.60 -5.80 9.34
C ILE A 165 -5.06 -6.75 8.23
N THR A 166 -5.64 -7.91 8.58
CA THR A 166 -6.17 -8.83 7.57
C THR A 166 -7.37 -8.25 6.83
N GLY A 167 -8.23 -7.47 7.51
CA GLY A 167 -9.33 -6.75 6.92
C GLY A 167 -8.87 -5.74 5.86
N ALA A 168 -7.84 -4.95 6.14
CA ALA A 168 -7.28 -4.00 5.19
C ALA A 168 -6.74 -4.71 3.93
N LEU A 169 -6.05 -5.84 4.11
CA LEU A 169 -5.57 -6.65 2.98
C LEU A 169 -6.74 -7.26 2.18
N MET A 170 -7.71 -7.88 2.84
CA MET A 170 -8.88 -8.44 2.16
C MET A 170 -9.71 -7.37 1.47
N GLY A 171 -9.93 -6.23 2.11
CA GLY A 171 -10.65 -5.10 1.55
C GLY A 171 -9.99 -4.56 0.28
N SER A 172 -8.66 -4.47 0.25
CA SER A 172 -7.93 -4.04 -0.94
C SER A 172 -8.06 -5.02 -2.11
N VAL A 173 -8.02 -6.33 -1.83
CA VAL A 173 -8.22 -7.37 -2.85
C VAL A 173 -9.65 -7.33 -3.38
N LEU A 174 -10.65 -7.26 -2.50
CA LEU A 174 -12.06 -7.21 -2.90
C LEU A 174 -12.38 -5.94 -3.70
N PHE A 175 -11.87 -4.79 -3.27
CA PHE A 175 -12.05 -3.55 -4.03
C PHE A 175 -11.47 -3.68 -5.45
N ARG A 176 -10.27 -4.25 -5.57
CA ARG A 176 -9.64 -4.53 -6.87
C ARG A 176 -10.47 -5.48 -7.73
N LEU A 177 -11.03 -6.52 -7.13
CA LEU A 177 -11.93 -7.44 -7.84
C LEU A 177 -13.20 -6.75 -8.31
N LEU A 178 -13.83 -5.91 -7.48
CA LEU A 178 -15.01 -5.13 -7.87
C LEU A 178 -14.70 -4.20 -9.05
N VAL A 179 -13.57 -3.48 -9.00
CA VAL A 179 -13.11 -2.63 -10.12
C VAL A 179 -12.88 -3.45 -11.38
N ALA A 180 -12.23 -4.61 -11.28
CA ALA A 180 -11.97 -5.48 -12.42
C ALA A 180 -13.28 -6.01 -13.06
N ILE A 181 -14.27 -6.36 -12.24
CA ILE A 181 -15.60 -6.77 -12.71
C ILE A 181 -16.32 -5.60 -13.41
N ALA A 182 -16.29 -4.41 -12.79
CA ALA A 182 -16.93 -3.22 -13.35
C ALA A 182 -16.36 -2.85 -14.74
N LEU A 183 -15.03 -2.88 -14.87
CA LEU A 183 -14.35 -2.67 -16.16
C LEU A 183 -14.73 -3.73 -17.20
N ARG A 184 -14.89 -4.98 -16.78
CA ARG A 184 -15.31 -6.07 -17.69
C ARG A 184 -16.77 -5.90 -18.17
N TRP A 185 -17.60 -5.23 -17.40
CA TRP A 185 -18.99 -4.88 -17.78
C TRP A 185 -19.07 -3.63 -18.65
N GLY A 186 -17.93 -3.04 -19.03
CA GLY A 186 -17.85 -1.92 -19.98
C GLY A 186 -17.93 -0.54 -19.34
N MET A 187 -17.71 -0.41 -18.03
CA MET A 187 -17.55 0.89 -17.38
C MET A 187 -16.24 1.56 -17.84
N ASP A 188 -16.31 2.88 -18.06
CA ASP A 188 -15.12 3.64 -18.45
C ASP A 188 -14.14 3.75 -17.25
N PRO A 189 -12.83 3.49 -17.42
CA PRO A 189 -11.83 3.66 -16.38
C PRO A 189 -11.81 5.06 -15.74
N ASN A 190 -12.26 6.08 -16.46
CA ASN A 190 -12.33 7.45 -15.95
C ASN A 190 -13.46 7.66 -14.94
N ASP A 191 -14.53 6.88 -15.01
CA ASP A 191 -15.67 6.95 -14.09
C ASP A 191 -15.35 6.30 -12.72
N LEU A 192 -14.25 5.57 -12.62
CA LEU A 192 -13.78 4.88 -11.42
C LEU A 192 -12.74 5.67 -10.62
N LYS A 193 -12.42 6.89 -11.02
CA LYS A 193 -11.51 7.81 -10.33
C LYS A 193 -12.29 8.87 -9.59
#